data_33a7f59f90494f21ca4bf510ce461939
#
_entry.id   33a7f59f90494f21ca4bf510ce461939
#
_cell.length_a   1.000
_cell.length_b   1.000
_cell.length_c   1.000
_cell.angle_alpha   90.00
_cell.angle_beta   90.00
_cell.angle_gamma   90.00
#
_symmetry.space_group_name_H-M   'P 1'
#
loop_
_entity.id
_entity.type
_entity.pdbx_description
1 polymer ?
#
loop_
_entity_poly.entity_id
_entity_poly.type
_entity_poly.pdbx_seq_one_letter_code
_entity_poly.pdbx_strand_id
1 'polypeptide(L)'
;SIDRRTLPQSLLGYYYTCYEHVYAEAGAAQPRYRMFSSHYFKLSRAYRDSMLVVLEPASDTYLWLRETQLKEAGKYNEALEFSDRRLSESPFGTPQYALVAYQRFRLFESMGKKDEHLYYLVLSAISDVRSAIKEQSSLMVLAQELHGKGDLKRAYAYINFSWEISQFYKTRLRSWMNITPLSMINGNYQDIIRKQNKELLIYIVCVALLALLLVIALIYIYRQMKALSVAKKGLQEVNERLFSLNEELEEVNRHLRSTNLDLSESNLIKEAYIARFFKLCSVYVDRLQAY
;
A
#
# COMPACT_ATOMS: atom_id res chain seq x y z
N SER A 1 50.75 -25.98 -17.37
CA SER A 1 49.95 -27.04 -16.71
C SER A 1 50.77 -27.65 -15.60
N ILE A 2 50.22 -27.81 -14.41
CA ILE A 2 50.86 -28.46 -13.27
C ILE A 2 50.76 -29.98 -13.53
N ASP A 3 51.91 -30.68 -13.54
CA ASP A 3 51.90 -32.13 -13.66
C ASP A 3 51.48 -32.76 -12.31
N ARG A 4 50.29 -33.38 -12.27
CA ARG A 4 49.72 -34.01 -11.08
C ARG A 4 50.60 -35.14 -10.51
N ARG A 5 51.51 -35.71 -11.31
CA ARG A 5 52.36 -36.81 -10.91
C ARG A 5 53.51 -36.35 -9.99
N THR A 6 53.82 -35.08 -10.03
CA THR A 6 54.87 -34.46 -9.21
C THR A 6 54.33 -33.79 -7.93
N LEU A 7 53.01 -33.78 -7.74
CA LEU A 7 52.40 -33.15 -6.56
C LEU A 7 52.44 -34.11 -5.35
N PRO A 8 52.78 -33.58 -4.16
CA PRO A 8 52.60 -34.32 -2.91
C PRO A 8 51.16 -34.67 -2.69
N GLN A 9 50.86 -35.79 -2.02
CA GLN A 9 49.52 -36.24 -1.74
C GLN A 9 48.68 -35.18 -1.04
N SER A 10 49.28 -34.36 -0.13
CA SER A 10 48.62 -33.26 0.56
C SER A 10 48.11 -32.17 -0.37
N LEU A 11 48.73 -31.96 -1.54
CA LEU A 11 48.33 -30.97 -2.52
C LEU A 11 47.40 -31.54 -3.62
N LEU A 12 47.36 -32.84 -3.79
CA LEU A 12 46.48 -33.47 -4.78
C LEU A 12 44.99 -33.21 -4.49
N GLY A 13 44.58 -33.19 -3.21
CA GLY A 13 43.22 -32.83 -2.79
C GLY A 13 42.85 -31.43 -3.26
N TYR A 14 43.69 -30.43 -3.00
CA TYR A 14 43.47 -29.05 -3.47
C TYR A 14 43.49 -28.94 -5.01
N TYR A 15 44.36 -29.63 -5.67
CA TYR A 15 44.41 -29.68 -7.14
C TYR A 15 43.08 -30.17 -7.72
N TYR A 16 42.57 -31.29 -7.25
CA TYR A 16 41.30 -31.84 -7.73
C TYR A 16 40.10 -30.98 -7.36
N THR A 17 40.11 -30.37 -6.17
CA THR A 17 39.06 -29.42 -5.75
C THR A 17 38.98 -28.21 -6.66
N CYS A 18 40.15 -27.63 -7.02
CA CYS A 18 40.20 -26.45 -7.94
C CYS A 18 39.61 -26.82 -9.32
N TYR A 19 39.96 -27.94 -9.88
CA TYR A 19 39.47 -28.38 -11.20
C TYR A 19 38.01 -28.77 -11.15
N GLU A 20 37.56 -29.47 -10.09
CA GLU A 20 36.14 -29.75 -9.87
C GLU A 20 35.31 -28.50 -9.87
N HIS A 21 35.70 -27.51 -9.06
CA HIS A 21 35.01 -26.25 -8.93
C HIS A 21 34.96 -25.46 -10.25
N VAL A 22 36.09 -25.35 -10.96
CA VAL A 22 36.16 -24.66 -12.27
C VAL A 22 35.19 -25.32 -13.27
N TYR A 23 35.19 -26.65 -13.35
CA TYR A 23 34.31 -27.33 -14.28
C TYR A 23 32.84 -27.34 -13.87
N ALA A 24 32.55 -27.37 -12.56
CA ALA A 24 31.19 -27.20 -12.05
C ALA A 24 30.63 -25.83 -12.40
N GLU A 25 31.39 -24.76 -12.15
CA GLU A 25 31.00 -23.38 -12.46
C GLU A 25 30.91 -23.15 -13.99
N ALA A 26 31.82 -23.68 -14.78
CA ALA A 26 31.75 -23.62 -16.24
C ALA A 26 30.49 -24.31 -16.80
N GLY A 27 30.11 -25.44 -16.20
CA GLY A 27 28.86 -26.14 -16.53
C GLY A 27 27.62 -25.34 -16.16
N ALA A 28 27.63 -24.72 -15.00
CA ALA A 28 26.52 -23.89 -14.51
C ALA A 28 26.37 -22.57 -15.26
N ALA A 29 27.47 -21.98 -15.74
CA ALA A 29 27.46 -20.69 -16.44
C ALA A 29 26.85 -20.76 -17.87
N GLN A 30 26.67 -21.96 -18.45
CA GLN A 30 26.19 -22.12 -19.82
C GLN A 30 24.95 -23.00 -19.95
N PRO A 31 23.84 -22.69 -19.27
CA PRO A 31 22.64 -23.56 -19.27
C PRO A 31 21.98 -23.67 -20.65
N ARG A 32 22.20 -22.69 -21.55
CA ARG A 32 21.63 -22.69 -22.91
C ARG A 32 22.33 -23.69 -23.88
N TYR A 33 23.58 -24.07 -23.59
CA TYR A 33 24.34 -24.99 -24.42
C TYR A 33 24.48 -26.32 -23.72
N ARG A 34 23.40 -27.10 -23.71
CA ARG A 34 23.31 -28.41 -23.01
C ARG A 34 24.49 -29.33 -23.25
N MET A 35 25.03 -29.36 -24.46
CA MET A 35 26.16 -30.21 -24.82
C MET A 35 27.46 -29.83 -24.10
N PHE A 36 27.77 -28.51 -24.03
CA PHE A 36 28.95 -28.02 -23.32
C PHE A 36 28.76 -28.14 -21.81
N SER A 37 27.59 -27.78 -21.27
CA SER A 37 27.24 -27.96 -19.86
C SER A 37 27.39 -29.41 -19.42
N SER A 38 26.88 -30.36 -20.18
CA SER A 38 27.01 -31.79 -19.90
C SER A 38 28.46 -32.26 -19.89
N HIS A 39 29.28 -31.78 -20.81
CA HIS A 39 30.71 -32.10 -20.86
C HIS A 39 31.45 -31.60 -19.60
N TYR A 40 31.23 -30.37 -19.20
CA TYR A 40 31.85 -29.81 -18.00
C TYR A 40 31.40 -30.50 -16.72
N PHE A 41 30.13 -30.82 -16.57
CA PHE A 41 29.64 -31.62 -15.44
C PHE A 41 30.20 -33.02 -15.39
N LYS A 42 30.47 -33.63 -16.55
CA LYS A 42 31.16 -34.94 -16.60
C LYS A 42 32.60 -34.84 -16.09
N LEU A 43 33.31 -33.79 -16.48
CA LEU A 43 34.66 -33.53 -15.97
C LEU A 43 34.65 -33.23 -14.46
N SER A 44 33.74 -32.39 -13.99
CA SER A 44 33.57 -32.12 -12.55
C SER A 44 33.36 -33.41 -11.75
N ARG A 45 32.49 -34.33 -12.23
CA ARG A 45 32.29 -35.63 -11.58
C ARG A 45 33.56 -36.46 -11.53
N ALA A 46 34.31 -36.53 -12.63
CA ALA A 46 35.55 -37.31 -12.67
C ALA A 46 36.61 -36.78 -11.69
N TYR A 47 36.66 -35.45 -11.50
CA TYR A 47 37.53 -34.86 -10.46
C TYR A 47 37.02 -35.13 -9.06
N ARG A 48 35.69 -35.13 -8.81
CA ARG A 48 35.10 -35.56 -7.53
C ARG A 48 35.46 -37.00 -7.16
N ASP A 49 35.37 -37.92 -8.12
CA ASP A 49 35.76 -39.29 -7.89
C ASP A 49 37.25 -39.41 -7.53
N SER A 50 38.12 -38.61 -8.17
CA SER A 50 39.55 -38.52 -7.84
C SER A 50 39.82 -37.94 -6.45
N MET A 51 38.99 -36.97 -6.01
CA MET A 51 39.09 -36.40 -4.67
C MET A 51 38.81 -37.44 -3.57
N LEU A 52 37.81 -38.28 -3.75
CA LEU A 52 37.44 -39.34 -2.79
C LEU A 52 38.57 -40.34 -2.50
N VAL A 53 39.51 -40.50 -3.42
CA VAL A 53 40.65 -41.39 -3.25
C VAL A 53 41.77 -40.74 -2.40
N VAL A 54 41.87 -39.42 -2.44
CA VAL A 54 43.01 -38.71 -1.82
C VAL A 54 42.64 -37.94 -0.56
N LEU A 55 41.37 -37.66 -0.36
CA LEU A 55 40.90 -36.91 0.83
C LEU A 55 40.78 -37.82 2.04
N GLU A 56 41.01 -37.25 3.21
CA GLU A 56 40.77 -37.90 4.48
C GLU A 56 39.28 -38.14 4.70
N PRO A 57 38.84 -39.38 5.05
CA PRO A 57 37.43 -39.73 5.20
C PRO A 57 36.66 -38.93 6.28
N ALA A 58 37.37 -38.27 7.21
CA ALA A 58 36.77 -37.43 8.23
C ALA A 58 36.68 -35.95 7.83
N SER A 59 37.32 -35.53 6.72
CA SER A 59 37.31 -34.16 6.28
C SER A 59 35.93 -33.70 5.79
N ASP A 60 35.58 -32.41 6.05
CA ASP A 60 34.29 -31.84 5.59
C ASP A 60 34.11 -31.97 4.08
N THR A 61 35.16 -31.80 3.29
CA THR A 61 35.14 -31.99 1.83
C THR A 61 34.81 -33.42 1.42
N TYR A 62 35.36 -34.40 2.11
CA TYR A 62 35.01 -35.83 1.86
C TYR A 62 33.55 -36.08 2.21
N LEU A 63 33.08 -35.63 3.37
CA LEU A 63 31.70 -35.80 3.80
C LEU A 63 30.73 -35.12 2.82
N TRP A 64 31.04 -33.92 2.34
CA TRP A 64 30.29 -33.21 1.28
C TRP A 64 30.22 -34.03 -0.02
N LEU A 65 31.32 -34.59 -0.46
CA LEU A 65 31.37 -35.42 -1.67
C LEU A 65 30.47 -36.65 -1.54
N ARG A 66 30.52 -37.31 -0.39
CA ARG A 66 29.66 -38.49 -0.11
C ARG A 66 28.19 -38.10 -0.08
N GLU A 67 27.86 -37.02 0.63
CA GLU A 67 26.50 -36.41 0.62
C GLU A 67 26.01 -36.18 -0.82
N THR A 68 26.87 -35.53 -1.64
CA THR A 68 26.53 -35.22 -3.03
C THR A 68 26.33 -36.46 -3.90
N GLN A 69 27.20 -37.46 -3.79
CA GLN A 69 27.04 -38.73 -4.52
C GLN A 69 25.76 -39.47 -4.14
N LEU A 70 25.46 -39.57 -2.87
CA LEU A 70 24.25 -40.21 -2.35
C LEU A 70 22.98 -39.44 -2.80
N LYS A 71 23.01 -38.12 -2.78
CA LYS A 71 21.95 -37.29 -3.32
C LYS A 71 21.72 -37.53 -4.83
N GLU A 72 22.79 -37.55 -5.62
CA GLU A 72 22.73 -37.85 -7.07
C GLU A 72 22.22 -39.29 -7.37
N ALA A 73 22.46 -40.24 -6.46
CA ALA A 73 21.95 -41.59 -6.52
C ALA A 73 20.51 -41.73 -5.99
N GLY A 74 19.86 -40.64 -5.52
CA GLY A 74 18.53 -40.69 -4.94
C GLY A 74 18.45 -41.26 -3.52
N LYS A 75 19.58 -41.52 -2.88
CA LYS A 75 19.70 -42.11 -1.54
C LYS A 75 19.68 -40.96 -0.47
N TYR A 76 18.55 -40.28 -0.42
CA TYR A 76 18.44 -39.02 0.35
C TYR A 76 18.62 -39.22 1.87
N ASN A 77 18.13 -40.31 2.45
CA ASN A 77 18.27 -40.53 3.89
C ASN A 77 19.73 -40.79 4.28
N GLU A 78 20.47 -41.59 3.50
CA GLU A 78 21.90 -41.78 3.69
C GLU A 78 22.68 -40.45 3.51
N ALA A 79 22.29 -39.59 2.55
CA ALA A 79 22.86 -38.26 2.36
C ALA A 79 22.62 -37.35 3.54
N LEU A 80 21.44 -37.40 4.20
CA LEU A 80 21.12 -36.63 5.38
C LEU A 80 22.03 -36.93 6.57
N GLU A 81 22.45 -38.19 6.76
CA GLU A 81 23.39 -38.58 7.84
C GLU A 81 24.72 -37.83 7.72
N PHE A 82 25.25 -37.72 6.51
CA PHE A 82 26.47 -36.92 6.23
C PHE A 82 26.22 -35.41 6.46
N SER A 83 25.08 -34.92 6.00
CA SER A 83 24.66 -33.51 6.19
C SER A 83 24.48 -33.19 7.66
N ASP A 84 23.88 -34.07 8.47
CA ASP A 84 23.68 -33.89 9.92
C ASP A 84 25.02 -33.80 10.65
N ARG A 85 25.96 -34.69 10.33
CA ARG A 85 27.30 -34.65 10.90
C ARG A 85 28.00 -33.33 10.60
N ARG A 86 28.01 -32.89 9.33
CA ARG A 86 28.64 -31.65 8.91
C ARG A 86 28.00 -30.43 9.57
N LEU A 87 26.65 -30.43 9.71
CA LEU A 87 25.93 -29.33 10.35
C LEU A 87 26.24 -29.24 11.84
N SER A 88 26.34 -30.39 12.54
CA SER A 88 26.67 -30.43 13.98
C SER A 88 28.09 -29.93 14.29
N GLU A 89 29.02 -30.08 13.34
CA GLU A 89 30.41 -29.61 13.44
C GLU A 89 30.58 -28.13 13.02
N SER A 90 29.53 -27.50 12.47
CA SER A 90 29.59 -26.14 11.94
C SER A 90 28.83 -25.16 12.85
N PRO A 91 29.47 -24.20 13.52
CA PRO A 91 28.79 -23.20 14.34
C PRO A 91 27.90 -22.27 13.53
N PHE A 92 26.68 -22.01 14.02
CA PHE A 92 25.75 -21.10 13.36
C PHE A 92 26.31 -19.70 13.17
N GLY A 93 26.10 -19.13 11.99
CA GLY A 93 26.58 -17.80 11.62
C GLY A 93 28.02 -17.75 11.14
N THR A 94 28.63 -18.90 10.86
CA THR A 94 29.96 -19.02 10.24
C THR A 94 29.84 -19.29 8.74
N PRO A 95 30.90 -19.02 7.95
CA PRO A 95 30.93 -19.36 6.53
C PRO A 95 30.70 -20.86 6.25
N GLN A 96 31.25 -21.71 7.13
CA GLN A 96 31.08 -23.16 7.04
C GLN A 96 29.60 -23.54 7.22
N TYR A 97 28.94 -22.99 8.24
CA TYR A 97 27.51 -23.23 8.44
C TYR A 97 26.66 -22.78 7.25
N ALA A 98 26.97 -21.59 6.70
CA ALA A 98 26.28 -21.06 5.52
C ALA A 98 26.34 -22.05 4.34
N LEU A 99 27.54 -22.59 4.07
CA LEU A 99 27.77 -23.55 3.01
C LEU A 99 27.00 -24.87 3.24
N VAL A 100 27.12 -25.43 4.45
CA VAL A 100 26.43 -26.70 4.79
C VAL A 100 24.92 -26.53 4.76
N ALA A 101 24.38 -25.41 5.28
CA ALA A 101 22.96 -25.12 5.24
C ALA A 101 22.46 -24.93 3.80
N TYR A 102 23.24 -24.32 2.90
CA TYR A 102 22.91 -24.20 1.48
C TYR A 102 22.87 -25.56 0.77
N GLN A 103 23.83 -26.44 1.08
CA GLN A 103 23.86 -27.79 0.52
C GLN A 103 22.66 -28.62 1.02
N ARG A 104 22.31 -28.46 2.29
CA ARG A 104 21.13 -29.09 2.91
C ARG A 104 19.82 -28.57 2.32
N PHE A 105 19.73 -27.28 2.04
CA PHE A 105 18.63 -26.72 1.26
C PHE A 105 18.47 -27.44 -0.08
N ARG A 106 19.58 -27.64 -0.84
CA ARG A 106 19.57 -28.35 -2.12
C ARG A 106 19.18 -29.83 -1.97
N LEU A 107 19.50 -30.46 -0.85
CA LEU A 107 19.10 -31.82 -0.56
C LEU A 107 17.59 -31.92 -0.33
N PHE A 108 17.03 -31.07 0.51
CA PHE A 108 15.58 -31.03 0.76
C PHE A 108 14.78 -30.60 -0.48
N GLU A 109 15.33 -29.73 -1.33
CA GLU A 109 14.75 -29.42 -2.64
C GLU A 109 14.62 -30.69 -3.51
N SER A 110 15.68 -31.52 -3.57
CA SER A 110 15.67 -32.78 -4.30
C SER A 110 14.68 -33.80 -3.71
N MET A 111 14.39 -33.73 -2.43
CA MET A 111 13.38 -34.54 -1.72
C MET A 111 11.95 -34.03 -1.88
N GLY A 112 11.76 -32.85 -2.44
CA GLY A 112 10.45 -32.16 -2.53
C GLY A 112 9.90 -31.65 -1.21
N LYS A 113 10.72 -31.54 -0.16
CA LYS A 113 10.36 -31.07 1.18
C LYS A 113 10.45 -29.55 1.25
N LYS A 114 9.32 -28.88 0.95
CA LYS A 114 9.29 -27.42 0.74
C LYS A 114 9.56 -26.59 1.99
N ASP A 115 9.14 -27.03 3.16
CA ASP A 115 9.31 -26.25 4.38
C ASP A 115 10.75 -26.34 4.89
N GLU A 116 11.32 -27.54 4.91
CA GLU A 116 12.70 -27.76 5.32
C GLU A 116 13.68 -27.11 4.35
N HIS A 117 13.42 -27.17 3.05
CA HIS A 117 14.28 -26.53 2.06
C HIS A 117 14.33 -25.00 2.28
N LEU A 118 13.17 -24.35 2.48
CA LEU A 118 13.14 -22.91 2.74
C LEU A 118 13.81 -22.55 4.08
N TYR A 119 13.59 -23.36 5.11
CA TYR A 119 14.20 -23.17 6.42
C TYR A 119 15.74 -23.10 6.33
N TYR A 120 16.36 -24.12 5.68
CA TYR A 120 17.81 -24.15 5.53
C TYR A 120 18.36 -23.08 4.58
N LEU A 121 17.59 -22.67 3.57
CA LEU A 121 17.95 -21.53 2.72
C LEU A 121 18.01 -20.24 3.51
N VAL A 122 17.06 -20.01 4.40
CA VAL A 122 17.05 -18.83 5.30
C VAL A 122 18.23 -18.86 6.26
N LEU A 123 18.51 -20.01 6.88
CA LEU A 123 19.67 -20.14 7.79
C LEU A 123 21.00 -19.92 7.08
N SER A 124 21.12 -20.38 5.83
CA SER A 124 22.30 -20.11 4.99
C SER A 124 22.42 -18.61 4.72
N ALA A 125 21.36 -17.95 4.28
CA ALA A 125 21.38 -16.53 3.99
C ALA A 125 21.72 -15.66 5.22
N ILE A 126 21.18 -16.00 6.39
CA ILE A 126 21.53 -15.33 7.65
C ILE A 126 23.02 -15.50 7.98
N SER A 127 23.55 -16.70 7.79
CA SER A 127 24.94 -17.00 8.10
C SER A 127 25.89 -16.33 7.10
N ASP A 128 25.54 -16.24 5.81
CA ASP A 128 26.26 -15.47 4.79
C ASP A 128 26.38 -13.99 5.18
N VAL A 129 25.25 -13.37 5.58
CA VAL A 129 25.23 -11.96 5.99
C VAL A 129 26.07 -11.75 7.26
N ARG A 130 25.90 -12.60 8.27
CA ARG A 130 26.66 -12.51 9.54
C ARG A 130 28.17 -12.68 9.37
N SER A 131 28.57 -13.51 8.43
CA SER A 131 29.98 -13.80 8.14
C SER A 131 30.60 -12.84 7.10
N ALA A 132 29.85 -11.84 6.63
CA ALA A 132 30.27 -10.92 5.58
C ALA A 132 30.82 -11.62 4.32
N ILE A 133 30.18 -12.73 3.93
CA ILE A 133 30.60 -13.49 2.74
C ILE A 133 30.35 -12.65 1.49
N LYS A 134 31.37 -12.60 0.63
CA LYS A 134 31.34 -11.82 -0.63
C LYS A 134 30.38 -12.38 -1.68
N GLU A 135 30.13 -13.68 -1.63
CA GLU A 135 29.31 -14.39 -2.61
C GLU A 135 28.02 -14.93 -1.95
N GLN A 136 27.00 -14.10 -1.88
CA GLN A 136 25.72 -14.43 -1.21
C GLN A 136 24.75 -15.10 -2.18
N SER A 137 25.06 -16.35 -2.59
CA SER A 137 24.14 -17.13 -3.45
C SER A 137 22.81 -17.43 -2.78
N SER A 138 22.81 -17.72 -1.49
CA SER A 138 21.62 -18.04 -0.72
C SER A 138 20.63 -16.89 -0.65
N LEU A 139 21.10 -15.66 -0.51
CA LEU A 139 20.21 -14.50 -0.49
C LEU A 139 19.54 -14.23 -1.85
N MET A 140 20.29 -14.43 -2.95
CA MET A 140 19.73 -14.35 -4.30
C MET A 140 18.65 -15.40 -4.54
N VAL A 141 18.92 -16.66 -4.16
CA VAL A 141 17.96 -17.75 -4.30
C VAL A 141 16.74 -17.51 -3.42
N LEU A 142 16.94 -17.00 -2.19
CA LEU A 142 15.84 -16.62 -1.29
C LEU A 142 14.97 -15.52 -1.88
N ALA A 143 15.55 -14.54 -2.56
CA ALA A 143 14.80 -13.51 -3.27
C ALA A 143 13.93 -14.10 -4.39
N GLN A 144 14.45 -15.08 -5.14
CA GLN A 144 13.69 -15.79 -6.18
C GLN A 144 12.54 -16.61 -5.59
N GLU A 145 12.76 -17.33 -4.50
CA GLU A 145 11.72 -18.08 -3.78
C GLU A 145 10.59 -17.16 -3.27
N LEU A 146 10.96 -16.03 -2.65
CA LEU A 146 10.01 -15.02 -2.19
C LEU A 146 9.22 -14.40 -3.34
N HIS A 147 9.89 -14.13 -4.47
CA HIS A 147 9.23 -13.67 -5.68
C HIS A 147 8.19 -14.69 -6.18
N GLY A 148 8.55 -15.98 -6.24
CA GLY A 148 7.62 -17.06 -6.61
C GLY A 148 6.42 -17.19 -5.67
N LYS A 149 6.58 -16.82 -4.39
CA LYS A 149 5.52 -16.81 -3.39
C LYS A 149 4.71 -15.50 -3.37
N GLY A 150 5.03 -14.52 -4.24
CA GLY A 150 4.35 -13.22 -4.32
C GLY A 150 4.80 -12.19 -3.29
N ASP A 151 5.79 -12.48 -2.46
CA ASP A 151 6.37 -11.49 -1.53
C ASP A 151 7.39 -10.61 -2.25
N LEU A 152 6.87 -9.74 -3.10
CA LEU A 152 7.69 -8.92 -3.99
C LEU A 152 8.50 -7.86 -3.23
N LYS A 153 8.02 -7.41 -2.08
CA LYS A 153 8.72 -6.41 -1.27
C LYS A 153 10.04 -6.97 -0.71
N ARG A 154 10.00 -8.14 -0.06
CA ARG A 154 11.21 -8.79 0.47
C ARG A 154 12.10 -9.29 -0.67
N ALA A 155 11.51 -9.86 -1.72
CA ALA A 155 12.27 -10.28 -2.90
C ALA A 155 13.08 -9.13 -3.51
N TYR A 156 12.46 -7.96 -3.68
CA TYR A 156 13.11 -6.73 -4.17
C TYR A 156 14.26 -6.29 -3.25
N ALA A 157 14.02 -6.23 -1.94
CA ALA A 157 15.04 -5.83 -0.99
C ALA A 157 16.26 -6.75 -1.00
N TYR A 158 16.04 -8.07 -1.02
CA TYR A 158 17.10 -9.07 -0.95
C TYR A 158 17.91 -9.17 -2.25
N ILE A 159 17.24 -9.09 -3.42
CA ILE A 159 17.97 -9.14 -4.69
C ILE A 159 18.82 -7.89 -4.90
N ASN A 160 18.35 -6.69 -4.51
CA ASN A 160 19.14 -5.48 -4.61
C ASN A 160 20.34 -5.50 -3.66
N PHE A 161 20.15 -5.95 -2.42
CA PHE A 161 21.27 -6.10 -1.49
C PHE A 161 22.32 -7.09 -2.03
N SER A 162 21.89 -8.25 -2.55
CA SER A 162 22.82 -9.22 -3.18
C SER A 162 23.54 -8.60 -4.39
N TRP A 163 22.84 -7.78 -5.18
CA TRP A 163 23.45 -7.06 -6.31
C TRP A 163 24.49 -6.03 -5.85
N GLU A 164 24.18 -5.19 -4.87
CA GLU A 164 25.09 -4.18 -4.31
C GLU A 164 26.37 -4.82 -3.78
N ILE A 165 26.24 -5.91 -3.02
CA ILE A 165 27.39 -6.69 -2.52
C ILE A 165 28.24 -7.22 -3.68
N SER A 166 27.62 -7.80 -4.71
CA SER A 166 28.31 -8.30 -5.90
C SER A 166 29.09 -7.21 -6.63
N GLN A 167 28.52 -6.01 -6.73
CA GLN A 167 29.18 -4.85 -7.34
C GLN A 167 30.33 -4.32 -6.45
N PHE A 168 30.11 -4.21 -5.15
CA PHE A 168 31.10 -3.73 -4.20
C PHE A 168 32.38 -4.61 -4.22
N TYR A 169 32.21 -5.93 -4.22
CA TYR A 169 33.34 -6.87 -4.26
C TYR A 169 33.82 -7.21 -5.68
N LYS A 170 33.22 -6.62 -6.73
CA LYS A 170 33.57 -6.84 -8.14
C LYS A 170 33.53 -8.34 -8.54
N THR A 171 32.59 -9.10 -8.03
CA THR A 171 32.39 -10.53 -8.32
C THR A 171 31.71 -10.70 -9.67
N ARG A 172 32.47 -10.72 -10.76
CA ARG A 172 31.97 -10.69 -12.15
C ARG A 172 30.98 -11.81 -12.45
N LEU A 173 31.27 -13.04 -12.02
CA LEU A 173 30.43 -14.20 -12.27
C LEU A 173 29.06 -14.03 -11.57
N ARG A 174 29.06 -13.64 -10.29
CA ARG A 174 27.82 -13.43 -9.52
C ARG A 174 27.02 -12.25 -10.03
N SER A 175 27.68 -11.17 -10.42
CA SER A 175 27.01 -10.03 -11.06
C SER A 175 26.27 -10.46 -12.32
N TRP A 176 26.87 -11.28 -13.16
CA TRP A 176 26.24 -11.80 -14.36
C TRP A 176 25.06 -12.74 -14.05
N MET A 177 25.18 -13.64 -13.08
CA MET A 177 24.11 -14.52 -12.64
C MET A 177 22.91 -13.76 -12.03
N ASN A 178 23.16 -12.65 -11.36
CA ASN A 178 22.13 -11.82 -10.74
C ASN A 178 21.31 -10.97 -11.73
N ILE A 179 21.81 -10.71 -12.95
CA ILE A 179 21.16 -9.78 -13.90
C ILE A 179 19.72 -10.20 -14.22
N THR A 180 19.48 -11.45 -14.55
CA THR A 180 18.15 -11.92 -14.95
C THR A 180 17.17 -11.89 -13.79
N PRO A 181 17.45 -12.46 -12.60
CA PRO A 181 16.57 -12.36 -11.44
C PRO A 181 16.35 -10.91 -10.99
N LEU A 182 17.40 -10.08 -10.99
CA LEU A 182 17.31 -8.68 -10.65
C LEU A 182 16.34 -7.92 -11.56
N SER A 183 16.49 -8.09 -12.89
CA SER A 183 15.64 -7.42 -13.88
C SER A 183 14.16 -7.83 -13.72
N MET A 184 13.90 -9.13 -13.53
CA MET A 184 12.54 -9.66 -13.37
C MET A 184 11.87 -9.16 -12.08
N ILE A 185 12.57 -9.26 -10.95
CA ILE A 185 12.04 -8.85 -9.64
C ILE A 185 11.84 -7.34 -9.60
N ASN A 186 12.80 -6.56 -10.10
CA ASN A 186 12.70 -5.11 -10.16
C ASN A 186 11.53 -4.68 -11.06
N GLY A 187 11.38 -5.30 -12.24
CA GLY A 187 10.28 -5.01 -13.16
C GLY A 187 8.93 -5.20 -12.48
N ASN A 188 8.69 -6.37 -11.89
CA ASN A 188 7.44 -6.67 -11.21
C ASN A 188 7.17 -5.76 -10.00
N TYR A 189 8.20 -5.42 -9.24
CA TYR A 189 8.08 -4.48 -8.13
C TYR A 189 7.73 -3.06 -8.60
N GLN A 190 8.37 -2.57 -9.66
CA GLN A 190 8.07 -1.27 -10.26
C GLN A 190 6.64 -1.20 -10.81
N ASP A 191 6.14 -2.29 -11.40
CA ASP A 191 4.76 -2.34 -11.90
C ASP A 191 3.74 -2.22 -10.75
N ILE A 192 4.01 -2.82 -9.58
CA ILE A 192 3.18 -2.64 -8.39
C ILE A 192 3.21 -1.18 -7.92
N ILE A 193 4.39 -0.58 -7.81
CA ILE A 193 4.53 0.83 -7.42
C ILE A 193 3.77 1.74 -8.39
N ARG A 194 3.89 1.51 -9.71
CA ARG A 194 3.14 2.26 -10.73
C ARG A 194 1.63 2.11 -10.57
N LYS A 195 1.16 0.90 -10.27
CA LYS A 195 -0.27 0.64 -10.04
C LYS A 195 -0.76 1.38 -8.80
N GLN A 196 -0.05 1.27 -7.68
CA GLN A 196 -0.37 1.98 -6.44
C GLN A 196 -0.38 3.50 -6.63
N ASN A 197 0.60 4.05 -7.35
CA ASN A 197 0.66 5.49 -7.64
C ASN A 197 -0.52 5.95 -8.50
N LYS A 198 -0.97 5.15 -9.48
CA LYS A 198 -2.19 5.45 -10.26
C LYS A 198 -3.44 5.44 -9.39
N GLU A 199 -3.60 4.45 -8.53
CA GLU A 199 -4.73 4.37 -7.59
C GLU A 199 -4.73 5.58 -6.65
N LEU A 200 -3.58 5.94 -6.11
CA LEU A 200 -3.41 7.10 -5.23
C LEU A 200 -3.74 8.42 -5.94
N LEU A 201 -3.36 8.56 -7.19
CA LEU A 201 -3.72 9.73 -8.01
C LEU A 201 -5.24 9.82 -8.22
N ILE A 202 -5.92 8.69 -8.47
CA ILE A 202 -7.39 8.64 -8.58
C ILE A 202 -8.03 9.11 -7.26
N TYR A 203 -7.56 8.62 -6.09
CA TYR A 203 -8.07 9.08 -4.80
C TYR A 203 -7.87 10.57 -4.58
N ILE A 204 -6.71 11.12 -4.92
CA ILE A 204 -6.44 12.56 -4.80
C ILE A 204 -7.41 13.37 -5.68
N VAL A 205 -7.66 12.94 -6.91
CA VAL A 205 -8.61 13.61 -7.83
C VAL A 205 -10.03 13.54 -7.26
N CYS A 206 -10.46 12.38 -6.76
CA CYS A 206 -11.78 12.24 -6.13
C CYS A 206 -11.96 13.16 -4.92
N VAL A 207 -10.97 13.24 -4.04
CA VAL A 207 -11.00 14.14 -2.87
C VAL A 207 -11.04 15.60 -3.30
N ALA A 208 -10.27 15.99 -4.31
CA ALA A 208 -10.27 17.36 -4.85
C ALA A 208 -11.64 17.74 -5.45
N LEU A 209 -12.29 16.83 -6.17
CA LEU A 209 -13.65 17.04 -6.69
C LEU A 209 -14.69 17.20 -5.58
N LEU A 210 -14.62 16.35 -4.54
CA LEU A 210 -15.51 16.48 -3.38
C LEU A 210 -15.32 17.81 -2.64
N ALA A 211 -14.07 18.23 -2.46
CA ALA A 211 -13.78 19.54 -1.87
C ALA A 211 -14.35 20.70 -2.70
N LEU A 212 -14.22 20.63 -4.02
CA LEU A 212 -14.80 21.63 -4.92
C LEU A 212 -16.33 21.67 -4.81
N LEU A 213 -17.00 20.51 -4.80
CA LEU A 213 -18.45 20.44 -4.61
C LEU A 213 -18.90 21.04 -3.26
N LEU A 214 -18.14 20.80 -2.18
CA LEU A 214 -18.40 21.40 -0.88
C LEU A 214 -18.30 22.91 -0.92
N VAL A 215 -17.29 23.46 -1.56
CA VAL A 215 -17.14 24.91 -1.73
C VAL A 215 -18.33 25.51 -2.50
N ILE A 216 -18.75 24.87 -3.60
CA ILE A 216 -19.92 25.28 -4.38
C ILE A 216 -21.19 25.26 -3.51
N ALA A 217 -21.39 24.18 -2.74
CA ALA A 217 -22.53 24.06 -1.83
C ALA A 217 -22.53 25.16 -0.74
N LEU A 218 -21.37 25.47 -0.16
CA LEU A 218 -21.24 26.56 0.81
C LEU A 218 -21.57 27.92 0.21
N ILE A 219 -21.10 28.22 -0.99
CA ILE A 219 -21.43 29.44 -1.72
C ILE A 219 -22.93 29.50 -1.99
N TYR A 220 -23.55 28.40 -2.39
CA TYR A 220 -25.00 28.33 -2.63
C TYR A 220 -25.79 28.60 -1.34
N ILE A 221 -25.45 27.93 -0.23
CA ILE A 221 -26.08 28.13 1.07
C ILE A 221 -25.91 29.59 1.54
N TYR A 222 -24.72 30.17 1.41
CA TYR A 222 -24.46 31.55 1.76
C TYR A 222 -25.36 32.50 0.98
N ARG A 223 -25.51 32.29 -0.34
CA ARG A 223 -26.42 33.10 -1.18
C ARG A 223 -27.87 32.95 -0.76
N GLN A 224 -28.33 31.77 -0.45
CA GLN A 224 -29.70 31.52 0.03
C GLN A 224 -29.94 32.19 1.40
N MET A 225 -29.02 32.05 2.32
CA MET A 225 -29.12 32.74 3.64
C MET A 225 -29.17 34.27 3.50
N LYS A 226 -28.38 34.84 2.59
CA LYS A 226 -28.43 36.29 2.32
C LYS A 226 -29.76 36.73 1.72
N ALA A 227 -30.28 36.01 0.75
CA ALA A 227 -31.60 36.25 0.15
C ALA A 227 -32.73 36.15 1.18
N LEU A 228 -32.70 35.12 2.03
CA LEU A 228 -33.68 34.93 3.11
C LEU A 228 -33.62 36.05 4.14
N SER A 229 -32.41 36.54 4.50
CA SER A 229 -32.24 37.65 5.42
C SER A 229 -32.84 38.95 4.86
N VAL A 230 -32.65 39.23 3.57
CA VAL A 230 -33.26 40.40 2.89
C VAL A 230 -34.79 40.26 2.85
N ALA A 231 -35.32 39.11 2.48
CA ALA A 231 -36.76 38.85 2.46
C ALA A 231 -37.38 39.01 3.86
N LYS A 232 -36.70 38.49 4.90
CA LYS A 232 -37.17 38.63 6.29
C LYS A 232 -37.24 40.07 6.74
N LYS A 233 -36.23 40.92 6.42
CA LYS A 233 -36.27 42.37 6.71
C LYS A 233 -37.39 43.05 5.98
N GLY A 234 -37.59 42.81 4.69
CA GLY A 234 -38.69 43.37 3.94
C GLY A 234 -40.06 42.96 4.50
N LEU A 235 -40.24 41.71 4.91
CA LEU A 235 -41.47 41.26 5.56
C LEU A 235 -41.72 41.98 6.91
N GLN A 236 -40.68 42.20 7.68
CA GLN A 236 -40.74 42.92 8.93
C GLN A 236 -41.17 44.40 8.74
N GLU A 237 -40.57 45.11 7.76
CA GLU A 237 -40.94 46.47 7.39
C GLU A 237 -42.40 46.58 6.94
N VAL A 238 -42.87 45.63 6.12
CA VAL A 238 -44.29 45.56 5.71
C VAL A 238 -45.21 45.30 6.90
N ASN A 239 -44.81 44.43 7.80
CA ASN A 239 -45.63 44.13 9.00
C ASN A 239 -45.69 45.34 9.95
N GLU A 240 -44.61 46.07 10.17
CA GLU A 240 -44.59 47.32 10.95
C GLU A 240 -45.49 48.36 10.30
N ARG A 241 -45.47 48.50 8.97
CA ARG A 241 -46.30 49.42 8.24
C ARG A 241 -47.80 49.06 8.30
N LEU A 242 -48.12 47.76 8.20
CA LEU A 242 -49.48 47.27 8.38
C LEU A 242 -50.02 47.53 9.79
N PHE A 243 -49.17 47.41 10.82
CA PHE A 243 -49.53 47.71 12.19
C PHE A 243 -49.84 49.20 12.37
N SER A 244 -48.98 50.11 11.88
CA SER A 244 -49.20 51.57 11.89
C SER A 244 -50.47 51.97 11.15
N LEU A 245 -50.73 51.39 9.96
CA LEU A 245 -51.90 51.65 9.17
C LEU A 245 -53.17 51.21 9.89
N ASN A 246 -53.14 50.11 10.61
CA ASN A 246 -54.26 49.60 11.38
C ASN A 246 -54.60 50.52 12.58
N GLU A 247 -53.55 51.04 13.25
CA GLU A 247 -53.73 52.08 14.30
C GLU A 247 -54.38 53.35 13.76
N GLU A 248 -53.91 53.85 12.61
CA GLU A 248 -54.51 55.05 11.95
C GLU A 248 -55.97 54.77 11.58
N LEU A 249 -56.27 53.59 11.09
CA LEU A 249 -57.62 53.21 10.68
C LEU A 249 -58.57 53.08 11.88
N GLU A 250 -58.09 52.61 13.01
CA GLU A 250 -58.86 52.59 14.27
C GLU A 250 -59.11 54.03 14.81
N GLU A 251 -58.13 54.93 14.71
CA GLU A 251 -58.27 56.31 15.11
C GLU A 251 -59.31 57.04 14.24
N VAL A 252 -59.23 56.89 12.91
CA VAL A 252 -60.18 57.41 11.94
C VAL A 252 -61.62 56.91 12.26
N ASN A 253 -61.73 55.56 12.48
CA ASN A 253 -63.01 54.93 12.84
C ASN A 253 -63.59 55.49 14.15
N ARG A 254 -62.74 55.73 15.17
CA ARG A 254 -63.16 56.32 16.43
C ARG A 254 -63.65 57.79 16.21
N HIS A 255 -62.93 58.54 15.42
CA HIS A 255 -63.31 59.92 15.08
C HIS A 255 -64.61 59.94 14.26
N LEU A 256 -64.81 59.11 13.29
CA LEU A 256 -65.97 58.95 12.47
C LEU A 256 -67.20 58.62 13.33
N ARG A 257 -67.04 57.67 14.29
CA ARG A 257 -68.14 57.34 15.22
C ARG A 257 -68.53 58.52 16.13
N SER A 258 -67.54 59.28 16.67
CA SER A 258 -67.81 60.44 17.45
C SER A 258 -68.56 61.53 16.65
N THR A 259 -68.09 61.79 15.43
CA THR A 259 -68.71 62.79 14.54
C THR A 259 -70.12 62.39 14.15
N ASN A 260 -70.40 61.11 13.90
CA ASN A 260 -71.75 60.60 13.64
C ASN A 260 -72.67 60.69 14.82
N LEU A 261 -72.16 60.49 16.04
CA LEU A 261 -72.94 60.71 17.28
C LEU A 261 -73.29 62.20 17.44
N ASP A 262 -72.29 63.13 17.26
CA ASP A 262 -72.48 64.53 17.34
C ASP A 262 -73.51 65.07 16.29
N LEU A 263 -73.42 64.49 15.06
CA LEU A 263 -74.35 64.77 13.99
C LEU A 263 -75.80 64.33 14.32
N SER A 264 -75.89 63.13 14.89
CA SER A 264 -77.18 62.61 15.33
C SER A 264 -77.83 63.42 16.43
N GLU A 265 -77.01 63.86 17.44
CA GLU A 265 -77.49 64.72 18.49
C GLU A 265 -77.93 66.09 17.95
N SER A 266 -77.12 66.63 17.03
CA SER A 266 -77.44 67.94 16.35
C SER A 266 -78.75 67.88 15.58
N ASN A 267 -79.00 66.69 14.86
CA ASN A 267 -80.21 66.49 14.15
C ASN A 267 -81.41 66.34 15.09
N LEU A 268 -81.27 65.66 16.22
CA LEU A 268 -82.35 65.57 17.25
C LEU A 268 -82.71 66.92 17.81
N ILE A 269 -81.68 67.77 18.10
CA ILE A 269 -81.86 69.12 18.57
C ILE A 269 -82.66 69.94 17.52
N LYS A 270 -82.23 69.89 16.25
CA LYS A 270 -82.94 70.55 15.14
C LYS A 270 -84.35 70.13 15.01
N GLU A 271 -84.68 68.81 15.05
CA GLU A 271 -86.00 68.31 15.02
C GLU A 271 -86.85 68.86 16.21
N ALA A 272 -86.23 68.82 17.41
CA ALA A 272 -86.97 69.39 18.60
C ALA A 272 -87.26 70.86 18.43
N TYR A 273 -86.26 71.71 17.89
CA TYR A 273 -86.48 73.10 17.58
C TYR A 273 -87.61 73.28 16.54
N ILE A 274 -87.61 72.52 15.43
CA ILE A 274 -88.59 72.60 14.39
C ILE A 274 -90.00 72.28 14.96
N ALA A 275 -90.08 71.15 15.71
CA ALA A 275 -91.33 70.76 16.37
C ALA A 275 -91.87 71.90 17.32
N ARG A 276 -90.98 72.44 18.08
CA ARG A 276 -91.32 73.56 18.98
C ARG A 276 -91.77 74.86 18.25
N PHE A 277 -91.08 75.19 17.15
CA PHE A 277 -91.46 76.29 16.25
C PHE A 277 -92.83 76.03 15.63
N PHE A 278 -93.15 74.92 15.07
CA PHE A 278 -94.44 74.58 14.52
C PHE A 278 -95.53 74.61 15.59
N LYS A 279 -95.29 74.17 16.82
CA LYS A 279 -96.19 74.27 17.95
C LYS A 279 -96.47 75.71 18.31
N LEU A 280 -95.47 76.56 18.36
CA LEU A 280 -95.63 78.00 18.57
C LEU A 280 -96.47 78.64 17.46
N CYS A 281 -96.14 78.38 16.19
CA CYS A 281 -96.89 78.91 15.03
C CYS A 281 -98.35 78.49 15.08
N SER A 282 -98.64 77.22 15.42
CA SER A 282 -100.07 76.76 15.60
C SER A 282 -100.78 77.50 16.67
N VAL A 283 -100.15 77.67 17.83
CA VAL A 283 -100.74 78.49 18.93
C VAL A 283 -100.99 79.93 18.50
N TYR A 284 -100.11 80.57 17.71
CA TYR A 284 -100.36 81.90 17.17
C TYR A 284 -101.46 81.96 16.13
N VAL A 285 -101.52 80.98 15.23
CA VAL A 285 -102.59 80.83 14.23
C VAL A 285 -103.94 80.68 14.93
N ASP A 286 -104.04 79.74 15.91
CA ASP A 286 -105.23 79.51 16.72
C ASP A 286 -105.69 80.79 17.47
N ARG A 287 -104.76 81.62 17.95
CA ARG A 287 -105.04 82.91 18.57
C ARG A 287 -105.54 83.91 17.54
N LEU A 288 -105.06 83.91 16.32
CA LEU A 288 -105.49 84.86 15.27
C LEU A 288 -106.90 84.44 14.72
N GLN A 289 -107.30 83.23 14.81
CA GLN A 289 -108.61 82.77 14.41
C GLN A 289 -109.73 82.99 15.49
N ALA A 290 -109.32 83.32 16.73
CA ALA A 290 -110.19 83.62 17.86
C ALA A 290 -110.44 85.12 18.03
N TYR A 291 -110.00 85.94 17.11
CA TYR A 291 -110.34 87.40 16.97
C TYR A 291 -111.19 87.63 15.72
#